data_7b7d2ef017776c6a029906f159a752e4
#
_entry.id   7b7d2ef017776c6a029906f159a752e4
#
_cell.length_a   1.000
_cell.length_b   1.000
_cell.length_c   1.000
_cell.angle_alpha   90.00
_cell.angle_beta   90.00
_cell.angle_gamma   90.00
#
_symmetry.space_group_name_H-M   'P 1'
#
loop_
_entity.id
_entity.type
_entity.pdbx_description
1 polymer ?
#
loop_
_entity_poly.entity_id
_entity_poly.type
_entity_poly.pdbx_seq_one_letter_code
_entity_poly.pdbx_strand_id
1 'polypeptide(L)'
;AVTTPEVKQERFSETEGAAFTATFVKQPKVKLGEYKGLSAKHVKPEISDDQVMAQIRQAAEQNARMEKAEEGTVLKKGDIAVIDFKGTVDGKAFEGGEGKTYPLEIGSKSFIPGFEDQLEGHKAGDDVTVSVSFPKDYFVDTLAGKGAEFAVHINDVKHKVIPVIDDAFAKSISRHETLDELKESLKQQMQLRAFQQAEEAYHQSLINQAVANSEVDIPQEMVDQRIDEIEQEVKLNMEAQGMDFDKYLSNMGKSEEEFRQSYNKTAEQQVREGLVLAEIANVEKLEATNQDLNMEVYSMARQFNAEPKDVIKIIRDENRAGMLYNSVLRKKAAAFIYGAAVKEESKKEETAKKTESSAKEKKESPLAAKTVKELKAYAEEKGI
;
A
#
# COMPACT_ATOMS: atom_id res chain seq x y z
N ALA A 1 -36.51 0.52 -9.88
CA ALA A 1 -35.69 -0.38 -10.70
C ALA A 1 -34.22 -0.03 -10.51
N VAL A 2 -33.35 -1.02 -10.45
CA VAL A 2 -31.90 -0.85 -10.33
C VAL A 2 -31.30 -0.61 -11.71
N THR A 3 -31.81 -1.30 -12.71
CA THR A 3 -31.37 -1.18 -14.09
C THR A 3 -32.45 -0.48 -14.95
N THR A 4 -32.01 0.05 -16.08
CA THR A 4 -32.94 0.50 -17.14
C THR A 4 -33.78 -0.70 -17.58
N PRO A 5 -35.11 -0.58 -17.65
CA PRO A 5 -35.97 -1.68 -18.08
C PRO A 5 -35.58 -2.17 -19.48
N GLU A 6 -35.39 -3.47 -19.62
CA GLU A 6 -35.32 -4.09 -20.95
C GLU A 6 -36.73 -4.21 -21.49
N VAL A 7 -37.03 -3.46 -22.57
CA VAL A 7 -38.36 -3.44 -23.18
C VAL A 7 -38.35 -4.30 -24.44
N LYS A 8 -39.05 -5.42 -24.38
CA LYS A 8 -39.26 -6.31 -25.52
C LYS A 8 -40.65 -6.10 -26.10
N GLN A 9 -40.70 -5.73 -27.38
CA GLN A 9 -41.98 -5.64 -28.11
C GLN A 9 -42.44 -7.05 -28.44
N GLU A 10 -43.63 -7.44 -27.95
CA GLU A 10 -44.22 -8.77 -28.21
C GLU A 10 -45.16 -8.74 -29.42
N ARG A 11 -45.93 -7.66 -29.57
CA ARG A 11 -46.87 -7.51 -30.65
C ARG A 11 -47.03 -6.04 -30.99
N PHE A 12 -47.18 -5.76 -32.27
CA PHE A 12 -47.57 -4.46 -32.78
C PHE A 12 -48.54 -4.69 -33.95
N SER A 13 -49.76 -4.18 -33.83
CA SER A 13 -50.79 -4.29 -34.87
C SER A 13 -51.63 -3.01 -34.88
N GLU A 14 -51.94 -2.52 -36.06
CA GLU A 14 -52.79 -1.32 -36.21
C GLU A 14 -54.21 -1.53 -35.68
N THR A 15 -54.70 -2.78 -35.65
CA THR A 15 -56.07 -3.11 -35.22
C THR A 15 -56.14 -3.63 -33.77
N GLU A 16 -55.10 -4.24 -33.26
CA GLU A 16 -55.05 -4.88 -31.93
C GLU A 16 -54.17 -4.15 -30.94
N GLY A 17 -53.50 -3.07 -31.38
CA GLY A 17 -52.60 -2.29 -30.51
C GLY A 17 -51.20 -2.89 -30.33
N ALA A 18 -50.46 -2.40 -29.35
CA ALA A 18 -49.11 -2.83 -29.05
C ALA A 18 -49.03 -3.52 -27.67
N ALA A 19 -48.28 -4.62 -27.59
CA ALA A 19 -47.94 -5.27 -26.34
C ALA A 19 -46.42 -5.24 -26.14
N PHE A 20 -46.01 -4.82 -24.97
CA PHE A 20 -44.58 -4.77 -24.55
C PHE A 20 -44.41 -5.47 -23.21
N THR A 21 -43.34 -6.22 -23.09
CA THR A 21 -42.86 -6.73 -21.78
C THR A 21 -41.66 -5.92 -21.35
N ALA A 22 -41.73 -5.34 -20.15
CA ALA A 22 -40.62 -4.62 -19.55
C ALA A 22 -40.07 -5.44 -18.39
N THR A 23 -38.82 -5.89 -18.54
CA THR A 23 -38.08 -6.61 -17.48
C THR A 23 -37.15 -5.63 -16.78
N PHE A 24 -37.16 -5.62 -15.46
CA PHE A 24 -36.24 -4.78 -14.67
C PHE A 24 -35.85 -5.47 -13.40
N VAL A 25 -34.63 -5.18 -12.92
CA VAL A 25 -34.11 -5.66 -11.66
C VAL A 25 -34.69 -4.83 -10.51
N LYS A 26 -35.34 -5.51 -9.58
CA LYS A 26 -35.91 -4.85 -8.40
C LYS A 26 -34.81 -4.61 -7.36
N GLN A 27 -34.90 -3.46 -6.70
CA GLN A 27 -34.01 -3.21 -5.56
C GLN A 27 -34.16 -4.30 -4.51
N PRO A 28 -33.06 -4.92 -4.08
CA PRO A 28 -33.11 -5.99 -3.07
C PRO A 28 -33.60 -5.45 -1.73
N LYS A 29 -34.27 -6.30 -1.00
CA LYS A 29 -34.64 -6.00 0.39
C LYS A 29 -33.51 -6.36 1.30
N VAL A 30 -33.14 -5.44 2.18
CA VAL A 30 -32.15 -5.67 3.23
C VAL A 30 -32.88 -6.01 4.53
N LYS A 31 -32.47 -7.09 5.15
CA LYS A 31 -32.89 -7.44 6.52
C LYS A 31 -31.74 -7.11 7.45
N LEU A 32 -31.86 -5.97 8.15
CA LEU A 32 -30.84 -5.52 9.09
C LEU A 32 -30.74 -6.45 10.30
N GLY A 33 -29.51 -6.78 10.68
CA GLY A 33 -29.20 -7.38 11.98
C GLY A 33 -28.82 -6.32 13.00
N GLU A 34 -28.00 -6.70 13.98
CA GLU A 34 -27.47 -5.75 14.96
C GLU A 34 -26.42 -4.81 14.32
N TYR A 35 -26.67 -3.52 14.37
CA TYR A 35 -25.77 -2.46 13.89
C TYR A 35 -25.56 -1.36 14.95
N LYS A 36 -26.23 -1.43 16.10
CA LYS A 36 -26.02 -0.55 17.26
C LYS A 36 -25.27 -1.27 18.36
N GLY A 37 -24.45 -0.54 19.10
CA GLY A 37 -23.69 -1.13 20.22
C GLY A 37 -22.62 -2.14 19.79
N LEU A 38 -22.22 -2.11 18.51
CA LEU A 38 -21.12 -2.92 18.01
C LEU A 38 -19.82 -2.53 18.72
N SER A 39 -18.93 -3.48 18.93
CA SER A 39 -17.64 -3.24 19.54
C SER A 39 -16.50 -3.65 18.60
N ALA A 40 -15.46 -2.83 18.57
CA ALA A 40 -14.26 -3.14 17.86
C ALA A 40 -13.03 -2.63 18.62
N LYS A 41 -11.89 -3.27 18.36
CA LYS A 41 -10.61 -2.90 18.99
C LYS A 41 -10.17 -1.54 18.47
N HIS A 42 -10.19 -0.53 19.35
CA HIS A 42 -9.66 0.81 19.05
C HIS A 42 -8.21 0.89 19.49
N VAL A 43 -7.29 0.93 18.51
CA VAL A 43 -5.84 0.98 18.76
C VAL A 43 -5.39 2.44 18.75
N LYS A 44 -4.66 2.86 19.79
CA LYS A 44 -3.95 4.13 19.78
C LYS A 44 -2.50 3.87 19.35
N PRO A 45 -2.13 4.14 18.10
CA PRO A 45 -0.77 3.90 17.65
C PRO A 45 0.21 4.87 18.35
N GLU A 46 1.38 4.37 18.69
CA GLU A 46 2.48 5.18 19.23
C GLU A 46 3.67 5.04 18.28
N ILE A 47 4.23 6.15 17.85
CA ILE A 47 5.42 6.18 16.99
C ILE A 47 6.66 6.29 17.85
N SER A 48 7.55 5.31 17.75
CA SER A 48 8.83 5.31 18.46
C SER A 48 9.87 6.19 17.75
N ASP A 49 10.85 6.65 18.50
CA ASP A 49 11.97 7.42 17.93
C ASP A 49 12.80 6.58 16.95
N ASP A 50 12.86 5.25 17.17
CA ASP A 50 13.53 4.34 16.23
C ASP A 50 12.83 4.29 14.86
N GLN A 51 11.48 4.34 14.82
CA GLN A 51 10.73 4.41 13.58
C GLN A 51 10.98 5.73 12.84
N VAL A 52 11.04 6.84 13.57
CA VAL A 52 11.40 8.16 13.01
C VAL A 52 12.81 8.13 12.44
N MET A 53 13.77 7.60 13.20
CA MET A 53 15.16 7.47 12.74
C MET A 53 15.31 6.52 11.55
N ALA A 54 14.50 5.46 11.46
CA ALA A 54 14.48 4.57 10.29
C ALA A 54 14.03 5.32 9.03
N GLN A 55 13.01 6.16 9.14
CA GLN A 55 12.53 6.99 8.03
C GLN A 55 13.58 8.01 7.58
N ILE A 56 14.28 8.64 8.54
CA ILE A 56 15.37 9.59 8.24
C ILE A 56 16.55 8.88 7.57
N ARG A 57 16.93 7.67 8.04
CA ARG A 57 17.96 6.86 7.38
C ARG A 57 17.60 6.50 5.96
N GLN A 58 16.35 6.10 5.72
CA GLN A 58 15.87 5.82 4.38
C GLN A 58 15.95 7.06 3.47
N ALA A 59 15.61 8.24 4.00
CA ALA A 59 15.76 9.49 3.28
C ALA A 59 17.25 9.80 2.99
N ALA A 60 18.16 9.52 3.93
CA ALA A 60 19.59 9.69 3.73
C ALA A 60 20.13 8.75 2.64
N GLU A 61 19.69 7.49 2.62
CA GLU A 61 20.03 6.52 1.58
C GLU A 61 19.55 6.95 0.19
N GLN A 62 18.35 7.52 0.09
CA GLN A 62 17.80 8.07 -1.17
C GLN A 62 18.54 9.32 -1.65
N ASN A 63 19.15 10.07 -0.73
CA ASN A 63 19.98 11.26 -1.03
C ASN A 63 21.49 10.95 -1.05
N ALA A 64 21.86 9.67 -1.10
CA ALA A 64 23.26 9.28 -1.23
C ALA A 64 23.86 9.80 -2.54
N ARG A 65 25.09 10.29 -2.44
CA ARG A 65 25.85 10.77 -3.59
C ARG A 65 26.78 9.68 -4.10
N MET A 66 26.97 9.66 -5.41
CA MET A 66 27.93 8.77 -6.06
C MET A 66 29.25 9.53 -6.21
N GLU A 67 30.25 9.14 -5.44
CA GLU A 67 31.59 9.71 -5.56
C GLU A 67 32.51 8.70 -6.24
N LYS A 68 33.36 9.18 -7.13
CA LYS A 68 34.35 8.34 -7.79
C LYS A 68 35.35 7.83 -6.74
N ALA A 69 35.58 6.53 -6.72
CA ALA A 69 36.56 5.94 -5.84
C ALA A 69 37.98 6.32 -6.24
N GLU A 70 38.90 6.30 -5.29
CA GLU A 70 40.31 6.48 -5.57
C GLU A 70 40.84 5.36 -6.48
N GLU A 71 41.84 5.69 -7.30
CA GLU A 71 42.46 4.72 -8.21
C GLU A 71 43.03 3.52 -7.45
N GLY A 72 42.68 2.32 -7.91
CA GLY A 72 43.08 1.07 -7.25
C GLY A 72 42.13 0.60 -6.14
N THR A 73 41.02 1.32 -5.88
CA THR A 73 40.01 0.88 -4.91
C THR A 73 39.32 -0.40 -5.39
N VAL A 74 39.19 -1.35 -4.46
CA VAL A 74 38.54 -2.64 -4.68
C VAL A 74 37.03 -2.54 -4.44
N LEU A 75 36.24 -3.11 -5.34
CA LEU A 75 34.78 -3.20 -5.24
C LEU A 75 34.34 -3.96 -3.98
N LYS A 76 33.38 -3.39 -3.27
CA LYS A 76 32.71 -3.98 -2.11
C LYS A 76 31.19 -3.91 -2.29
N LYS A 77 30.48 -4.67 -1.48
CA LYS A 77 29.02 -4.57 -1.42
C LYS A 77 28.57 -3.14 -1.11
N GLY A 78 27.61 -2.63 -1.91
CA GLY A 78 27.12 -1.26 -1.83
C GLY A 78 27.86 -0.26 -2.74
N ASP A 79 28.98 -0.65 -3.35
CA ASP A 79 29.66 0.15 -4.36
C ASP A 79 28.98 0.00 -5.73
N ILE A 80 29.15 0.99 -6.61
CA ILE A 80 28.69 0.93 -7.98
C ILE A 80 29.88 0.70 -8.90
N ALA A 81 29.85 -0.44 -9.59
CA ALA A 81 30.71 -0.73 -10.70
C ALA A 81 30.12 -0.16 -11.99
N VAL A 82 30.84 0.69 -12.69
CA VAL A 82 30.49 1.09 -14.06
C VAL A 82 31.14 0.07 -15.00
N ILE A 83 30.33 -0.79 -15.59
CA ILE A 83 30.82 -1.94 -16.35
C ILE A 83 30.41 -1.92 -17.83
N ASP A 84 31.28 -2.48 -18.67
CA ASP A 84 30.91 -2.97 -19.99
C ASP A 84 30.83 -4.49 -19.88
N PHE A 85 29.76 -5.10 -20.38
CA PHE A 85 29.62 -6.54 -20.32
C PHE A 85 29.09 -7.11 -21.63
N LYS A 86 29.48 -8.36 -21.92
CA LYS A 86 29.01 -9.14 -23.05
C LYS A 86 28.82 -10.58 -22.64
N GLY A 87 27.57 -11.03 -22.64
CA GLY A 87 27.16 -12.38 -22.27
C GLY A 87 27.01 -13.31 -23.46
N THR A 88 27.36 -14.58 -23.24
CA THR A 88 27.15 -15.66 -24.19
C THR A 88 26.56 -16.89 -23.50
N VAL A 89 25.68 -17.60 -24.19
CA VAL A 89 25.14 -18.89 -23.79
C VAL A 89 25.52 -19.89 -24.90
N ASP A 90 26.14 -20.98 -24.53
CA ASP A 90 26.69 -21.96 -25.50
C ASP A 90 27.57 -21.32 -26.59
N GLY A 91 28.34 -20.26 -26.21
CA GLY A 91 29.23 -19.53 -27.12
C GLY A 91 28.50 -18.55 -28.06
N LYS A 92 27.19 -18.37 -27.93
CA LYS A 92 26.39 -17.44 -28.76
C LYS A 92 25.89 -16.26 -27.94
N ALA A 93 26.03 -15.06 -28.48
CA ALA A 93 25.45 -13.87 -27.90
C ALA A 93 23.91 -13.95 -27.92
N PHE A 94 23.24 -13.37 -26.93
CA PHE A 94 21.79 -13.33 -26.80
C PHE A 94 21.30 -11.90 -26.58
N GLU A 95 20.05 -11.66 -26.88
CA GLU A 95 19.43 -10.35 -26.72
C GLU A 95 19.35 -9.94 -25.25
N GLY A 96 19.79 -8.72 -24.94
CA GLY A 96 19.91 -8.22 -23.55
C GLY A 96 21.17 -8.67 -22.83
N GLY A 97 22.05 -9.48 -23.46
CA GLY A 97 23.31 -9.94 -22.87
C GLY A 97 24.47 -8.94 -22.99
N GLU A 98 24.31 -7.78 -23.61
CA GLU A 98 25.39 -6.78 -23.81
C GLU A 98 24.97 -5.42 -23.26
N GLY A 99 25.89 -4.74 -22.56
CA GLY A 99 25.72 -3.37 -22.09
C GLY A 99 27.05 -2.63 -22.00
N LYS A 100 27.00 -1.31 -22.17
CA LYS A 100 28.17 -0.42 -22.03
C LYS A 100 27.89 0.66 -21.01
N THR A 101 28.92 0.98 -20.23
CA THR A 101 28.89 2.04 -19.20
C THR A 101 27.68 1.85 -18.25
N TYR A 102 27.37 0.59 -17.96
CA TYR A 102 26.22 0.25 -17.13
C TYR A 102 26.57 0.39 -15.63
N PRO A 103 25.84 1.21 -14.86
CA PRO A 103 26.05 1.32 -13.43
C PRO A 103 25.40 0.15 -12.70
N LEU A 104 26.20 -0.71 -12.09
CA LEU A 104 25.77 -1.87 -11.32
C LEU A 104 26.12 -1.70 -9.85
N GLU A 105 25.15 -1.65 -8.96
CA GLU A 105 25.37 -1.68 -7.50
C GLU A 105 25.64 -3.13 -7.05
N ILE A 106 26.81 -3.38 -6.47
CA ILE A 106 27.22 -4.68 -5.99
C ILE A 106 26.40 -5.10 -4.77
N GLY A 107 25.71 -6.23 -4.87
CA GLY A 107 24.81 -6.74 -3.83
C GLY A 107 23.34 -6.32 -3.99
N SER A 108 23.00 -5.56 -5.04
CA SER A 108 21.62 -5.14 -5.35
C SER A 108 20.71 -6.30 -5.76
N LYS A 109 21.29 -7.40 -6.24
CA LYS A 109 20.59 -8.55 -6.85
C LYS A 109 19.79 -8.17 -8.10
N SER A 110 20.20 -7.12 -8.80
CA SER A 110 19.57 -6.69 -10.05
C SER A 110 20.01 -7.54 -11.25
N PHE A 111 21.15 -8.23 -11.13
CA PHE A 111 21.65 -9.18 -12.12
C PHE A 111 21.36 -10.63 -11.71
N ILE A 112 21.71 -11.55 -12.61
CA ILE A 112 21.59 -13.00 -12.39
C ILE A 112 22.33 -13.38 -11.10
N PRO A 113 21.76 -14.24 -10.23
CA PRO A 113 22.39 -14.63 -8.98
C PRO A 113 23.84 -15.12 -9.18
N GLY A 114 24.75 -14.57 -8.38
CA GLY A 114 26.17 -14.86 -8.43
C GLY A 114 26.99 -14.01 -9.41
N PHE A 115 26.34 -13.13 -10.20
CA PHE A 115 27.06 -12.21 -11.10
C PHE A 115 27.80 -11.13 -10.31
N GLU A 116 27.11 -10.44 -9.42
CA GLU A 116 27.65 -9.34 -8.63
C GLU A 116 28.70 -9.83 -7.62
N ASP A 117 28.50 -11.02 -7.04
CA ASP A 117 29.44 -11.60 -6.07
C ASP A 117 30.81 -11.91 -6.71
N GLN A 118 30.88 -12.21 -8.04
CA GLN A 118 32.14 -12.45 -8.72
C GLN A 118 32.88 -11.18 -9.12
N LEU A 119 32.23 -10.02 -9.05
CA LEU A 119 32.86 -8.71 -9.27
C LEU A 119 33.45 -8.14 -7.96
N GLU A 120 32.99 -8.62 -6.80
CA GLU A 120 33.52 -8.19 -5.50
C GLU A 120 35.02 -8.50 -5.42
N GLY A 121 35.82 -7.53 -4.96
CA GLY A 121 37.27 -7.68 -4.85
C GLY A 121 38.05 -7.26 -6.09
N HIS A 122 37.41 -6.97 -7.22
CA HIS A 122 38.04 -6.40 -8.41
C HIS A 122 38.05 -4.87 -8.38
N LYS A 123 38.77 -4.23 -9.29
CA LYS A 123 38.97 -2.78 -9.34
C LYS A 123 38.73 -2.23 -10.74
N ALA A 124 38.66 -0.92 -10.86
CA ALA A 124 38.62 -0.25 -12.14
C ALA A 124 39.80 -0.65 -13.04
N GLY A 125 39.52 -0.95 -14.31
CA GLY A 125 40.47 -1.42 -15.31
C GLY A 125 40.62 -2.95 -15.37
N ASP A 126 40.00 -3.71 -14.49
CA ASP A 126 40.04 -5.18 -14.53
C ASP A 126 39.07 -5.73 -15.57
N ASP A 127 39.52 -6.79 -16.27
CA ASP A 127 38.71 -7.64 -17.12
C ASP A 127 38.38 -8.94 -16.38
N VAL A 128 37.09 -9.22 -16.19
CA VAL A 128 36.61 -10.34 -15.39
C VAL A 128 35.71 -11.23 -16.24
N THR A 129 35.91 -12.53 -16.20
CA THR A 129 34.97 -13.48 -16.77
C THR A 129 34.05 -14.00 -15.67
N VAL A 130 32.77 -13.65 -15.76
CA VAL A 130 31.74 -14.02 -14.81
C VAL A 130 30.94 -15.21 -15.36
N SER A 131 30.94 -16.33 -14.63
CA SER A 131 30.19 -17.54 -15.02
C SER A 131 29.03 -17.75 -14.08
N VAL A 132 27.80 -17.74 -14.62
CA VAL A 132 26.57 -17.86 -13.85
C VAL A 132 25.57 -18.76 -14.57
N SER A 133 24.51 -19.18 -13.86
CA SER A 133 23.41 -19.92 -14.47
C SER A 133 22.10 -19.15 -14.29
N PHE A 134 21.34 -19.06 -15.37
CA PHE A 134 20.00 -18.48 -15.30
C PHE A 134 19.10 -19.29 -14.34
N PRO A 135 18.25 -18.67 -13.55
CA PRO A 135 17.22 -19.35 -12.78
C PRO A 135 16.32 -20.22 -13.68
N LYS A 136 15.78 -21.30 -13.14
CA LYS A 136 14.88 -22.21 -13.90
C LYS A 136 13.54 -21.54 -14.25
N ASP A 137 13.15 -20.55 -13.49
CA ASP A 137 11.95 -19.72 -13.64
C ASP A 137 12.23 -18.38 -14.30
N TYR A 138 13.32 -18.29 -15.07
CA TYR A 138 13.66 -17.06 -15.78
C TYR A 138 12.62 -16.78 -16.88
N PHE A 139 12.22 -15.52 -17.01
CA PHE A 139 11.13 -15.07 -17.90
C PHE A 139 11.37 -15.32 -19.40
N VAL A 140 12.62 -15.60 -19.81
CA VAL A 140 12.97 -16.01 -21.18
C VAL A 140 13.23 -17.51 -21.21
N ASP A 141 12.28 -18.28 -21.72
CA ASP A 141 12.32 -19.75 -21.76
C ASP A 141 13.59 -20.31 -22.42
N THR A 142 14.13 -19.63 -23.45
CA THR A 142 15.33 -20.04 -24.18
C THR A 142 16.60 -19.93 -23.35
N LEU A 143 16.60 -19.19 -22.26
CA LEU A 143 17.73 -18.96 -21.37
C LEU A 143 17.56 -19.66 -20.01
N ALA A 144 16.33 -20.00 -19.61
CA ALA A 144 16.01 -20.60 -18.33
C ALA A 144 16.86 -21.86 -18.06
N GLY A 145 17.54 -21.88 -16.88
CA GLY A 145 18.38 -22.99 -16.42
C GLY A 145 19.70 -23.19 -17.19
N LYS A 146 20.04 -22.31 -18.16
CA LYS A 146 21.30 -22.42 -18.91
C LYS A 146 22.44 -21.69 -18.24
N GLY A 147 23.66 -22.19 -18.43
CA GLY A 147 24.90 -21.50 -18.05
C GLY A 147 25.21 -20.38 -19.06
N ALA A 148 25.67 -19.27 -18.53
CA ALA A 148 26.11 -18.12 -19.28
C ALA A 148 27.49 -17.65 -18.81
N GLU A 149 28.31 -17.20 -19.76
CA GLU A 149 29.58 -16.56 -19.51
C GLU A 149 29.53 -15.11 -19.95
N PHE A 150 29.95 -14.20 -19.07
CA PHE A 150 30.01 -12.77 -19.33
C PHE A 150 31.44 -12.28 -19.27
N ALA A 151 31.91 -11.70 -20.36
CA ALA A 151 33.11 -10.88 -20.34
C ALA A 151 32.75 -9.48 -19.82
N VAL A 152 33.32 -9.10 -18.69
CA VAL A 152 33.02 -7.85 -17.99
C VAL A 152 34.29 -7.01 -17.89
N HIS A 153 34.23 -5.77 -18.36
CA HIS A 153 35.26 -4.77 -18.14
C HIS A 153 34.77 -3.73 -17.13
N ILE A 154 35.52 -3.49 -16.06
CA ILE A 154 35.18 -2.52 -15.03
C ILE A 154 35.78 -1.16 -15.40
N ASN A 155 34.97 -0.26 -15.94
CA ASN A 155 35.40 1.07 -16.37
C ASN A 155 35.73 1.99 -15.20
N ASP A 156 34.91 1.96 -14.13
CA ASP A 156 35.03 2.84 -12.97
C ASP A 156 34.38 2.21 -11.73
N VAL A 157 34.83 2.66 -10.56
CA VAL A 157 34.23 2.31 -9.27
C VAL A 157 33.75 3.59 -8.61
N LYS A 158 32.48 3.58 -8.13
CA LYS A 158 31.91 4.70 -7.39
C LYS A 158 31.41 4.21 -6.04
N HIS A 159 31.67 4.99 -5.02
CA HIS A 159 31.16 4.76 -3.68
C HIS A 159 29.83 5.48 -3.49
N LYS A 160 28.89 4.78 -2.89
CA LYS A 160 27.64 5.36 -2.41
C LYS A 160 27.91 6.04 -1.07
N VAL A 161 28.07 7.36 -1.09
CA VAL A 161 28.31 8.13 0.13
C VAL A 161 26.95 8.61 0.67
N ILE A 162 26.52 7.95 1.77
CA ILE A 162 25.31 8.35 2.48
C ILE A 162 25.66 9.60 3.30
N PRO A 163 24.87 10.69 3.17
CA PRO A 163 25.13 11.92 3.93
C PRO A 163 25.03 11.65 5.45
N VAL A 164 25.86 12.36 6.20
CA VAL A 164 25.79 12.34 7.66
C VAL A 164 24.45 12.93 8.08
N ILE A 165 23.75 12.22 8.98
CA ILE A 165 22.43 12.64 9.47
C ILE A 165 22.67 13.67 10.59
N ASP A 166 22.74 14.94 10.20
CA ASP A 166 22.96 16.11 11.05
C ASP A 166 22.03 17.26 10.65
N ASP A 167 22.23 18.44 11.24
CA ASP A 167 21.45 19.63 10.94
C ASP A 167 21.62 20.09 9.48
N ALA A 168 22.81 19.89 8.87
CA ALA A 168 23.04 20.23 7.48
C ALA A 168 22.20 19.32 6.54
N PHE A 169 22.12 18.04 6.88
CA PHE A 169 21.25 17.11 6.18
C PHE A 169 19.78 17.49 6.33
N ALA A 170 19.32 17.80 7.54
CA ALA A 170 17.93 18.24 7.77
C ALA A 170 17.55 19.44 6.91
N LYS A 171 18.43 20.46 6.82
CA LYS A 171 18.25 21.64 5.94
C LYS A 171 18.21 21.29 4.47
N SER A 172 18.95 20.28 4.04
CA SER A 172 19.04 19.91 2.62
C SER A 172 17.79 19.21 2.11
N ILE A 173 17.05 18.49 2.97
CA ILE A 173 15.88 17.69 2.59
C ILE A 173 14.54 18.26 3.06
N SER A 174 14.58 19.29 3.90
CA SER A 174 13.37 19.85 4.51
C SER A 174 13.48 21.37 4.72
N ARG A 175 12.43 21.95 5.32
CA ARG A 175 12.39 23.37 5.73
C ARG A 175 12.87 23.58 7.17
N HIS A 176 13.30 22.53 7.85
CA HIS A 176 13.72 22.58 9.25
C HIS A 176 15.19 22.97 9.36
N GLU A 177 15.52 23.75 10.39
CA GLU A 177 16.87 24.23 10.62
C GLU A 177 17.75 23.22 11.35
N THR A 178 17.13 22.31 12.13
CA THR A 178 17.83 21.30 12.93
C THR A 178 17.28 19.89 12.69
N LEU A 179 18.10 18.90 12.98
CA LEU A 179 17.70 17.50 12.92
C LEU A 179 16.60 17.18 13.95
N ASP A 180 16.61 17.84 15.10
CA ASP A 180 15.59 17.61 16.14
C ASP A 180 14.24 18.19 15.74
N GLU A 181 14.18 19.34 15.07
CA GLU A 181 12.94 19.88 14.48
C GLU A 181 12.40 18.94 13.40
N LEU A 182 13.27 18.40 12.54
CA LEU A 182 12.88 17.43 11.52
C LEU A 182 12.30 16.16 12.17
N LYS A 183 12.95 15.61 13.22
CA LYS A 183 12.45 14.44 13.94
C LYS A 183 11.08 14.68 14.54
N GLU A 184 10.90 15.82 15.23
CA GLU A 184 9.63 16.15 15.88
C GLU A 184 8.50 16.32 14.84
N SER A 185 8.75 17.06 13.76
CA SER A 185 7.81 17.24 12.67
C SER A 185 7.42 15.91 12.00
N LEU A 186 8.42 15.06 11.73
CA LEU A 186 8.21 13.75 11.13
C LEU A 186 7.43 12.83 12.06
N LYS A 187 7.76 12.83 13.36
CA LYS A 187 7.04 12.08 14.39
C LYS A 187 5.56 12.48 14.44
N GLN A 188 5.27 13.78 14.44
CA GLN A 188 3.89 14.29 14.42
C GLN A 188 3.15 13.88 13.15
N GLN A 189 3.79 13.94 11.98
CA GLN A 189 3.17 13.50 10.73
C GLN A 189 2.91 11.99 10.71
N MET A 190 3.86 11.18 11.17
CA MET A 190 3.71 9.74 11.27
C MET A 190 2.61 9.37 12.27
N GLN A 191 2.57 10.05 13.43
CA GLN A 191 1.55 9.86 14.46
C GLN A 191 0.15 10.18 13.93
N LEU A 192 0.00 11.30 13.20
CA LEU A 192 -1.27 11.69 12.59
C LEU A 192 -1.74 10.66 11.55
N ARG A 193 -0.84 10.21 10.68
CA ARG A 193 -1.16 9.17 9.67
C ARG A 193 -1.55 7.85 10.34
N ALA A 194 -0.77 7.41 11.32
CA ALA A 194 -1.05 6.18 12.04
C ALA A 194 -2.39 6.25 12.79
N PHE A 195 -2.70 7.40 13.37
CA PHE A 195 -3.99 7.65 14.03
C PHE A 195 -5.14 7.59 13.01
N GLN A 196 -5.01 8.26 11.86
CA GLN A 196 -6.03 8.23 10.80
C GLN A 196 -6.27 6.80 10.29
N GLN A 197 -5.19 6.04 10.05
CA GLN A 197 -5.31 4.64 9.63
C GLN A 197 -5.96 3.75 10.70
N ALA A 198 -5.64 3.97 11.98
CA ALA A 198 -6.25 3.23 13.07
C ALA A 198 -7.75 3.54 13.22
N GLU A 199 -8.14 4.82 13.09
CA GLU A 199 -9.54 5.23 13.09
C GLU A 199 -10.30 4.64 11.90
N GLU A 200 -9.72 4.69 10.71
CA GLU A 200 -10.31 4.11 9.51
C GLU A 200 -10.50 2.59 9.63
N ALA A 201 -9.47 1.88 10.12
CA ALA A 201 -9.57 0.44 10.38
C ALA A 201 -10.62 0.10 11.44
N TYR A 202 -10.73 0.91 12.50
CA TYR A 202 -11.76 0.78 13.52
C TYR A 202 -13.16 0.97 12.92
N HIS A 203 -13.37 2.05 12.15
CA HIS A 203 -14.62 2.35 11.48
C HIS A 203 -15.02 1.25 10.49
N GLN A 204 -14.07 0.80 9.66
CA GLN A 204 -14.33 -0.28 8.70
C GLN A 204 -14.68 -1.60 9.40
N SER A 205 -14.05 -1.89 10.54
CA SER A 205 -14.40 -3.07 11.34
C SER A 205 -15.85 -3.04 11.82
N LEU A 206 -16.34 -1.88 12.27
CA LEU A 206 -17.74 -1.71 12.71
C LEU A 206 -18.72 -1.86 11.53
N ILE A 207 -18.42 -1.25 10.38
CA ILE A 207 -19.22 -1.41 9.17
C ILE A 207 -19.27 -2.89 8.75
N ASN A 208 -18.12 -3.56 8.72
CA ASN A 208 -18.04 -4.98 8.34
C ASN A 208 -18.89 -5.85 9.27
N GLN A 209 -18.92 -5.56 10.57
CA GLN A 209 -19.80 -6.27 11.52
C GLN A 209 -21.28 -6.01 11.23
N ALA A 210 -21.69 -4.75 11.01
CA ALA A 210 -23.06 -4.42 10.66
C ALA A 210 -23.51 -5.11 9.36
N VAL A 211 -22.62 -5.15 8.36
CA VAL A 211 -22.85 -5.85 7.08
C VAL A 211 -22.94 -7.36 7.29
N ALA A 212 -22.05 -7.96 8.07
CA ALA A 212 -22.06 -9.40 8.35
C ALA A 212 -23.29 -9.86 9.13
N ASN A 213 -23.83 -8.99 10.00
CA ASN A 213 -25.05 -9.26 10.76
C ASN A 213 -26.32 -9.12 9.91
N SER A 214 -26.24 -8.53 8.70
CA SER A 214 -27.38 -8.24 7.84
C SER A 214 -27.49 -9.25 6.69
N GLU A 215 -28.74 -9.53 6.28
CA GLU A 215 -29.02 -10.43 5.15
C GLU A 215 -29.52 -9.61 3.94
N VAL A 216 -28.90 -9.82 2.79
CA VAL A 216 -29.34 -9.24 1.52
C VAL A 216 -28.98 -10.16 0.37
N ASP A 217 -29.91 -10.38 -0.52
CA ASP A 217 -29.73 -11.11 -1.78
C ASP A 217 -29.41 -10.10 -2.87
N ILE A 218 -28.17 -10.11 -3.36
CA ILE A 218 -27.65 -9.11 -4.29
C ILE A 218 -27.79 -9.64 -5.71
N PRO A 219 -28.58 -8.99 -6.58
CA PRO A 219 -28.61 -9.33 -7.99
C PRO A 219 -27.23 -9.15 -8.66
N GLN A 220 -26.86 -10.10 -9.54
CA GLN A 220 -25.56 -10.06 -10.22
C GLN A 220 -25.38 -8.77 -11.03
N GLU A 221 -26.43 -8.25 -11.59
CA GLU A 221 -26.42 -7.00 -12.37
C GLU A 221 -25.95 -5.79 -11.56
N MET A 222 -26.18 -5.77 -10.25
CA MET A 222 -25.64 -4.73 -9.37
C MET A 222 -24.13 -4.89 -9.15
N VAL A 223 -23.67 -6.14 -9.07
CA VAL A 223 -22.24 -6.44 -8.95
C VAL A 223 -21.51 -6.07 -10.24
N ASP A 224 -22.09 -6.44 -11.39
CA ASP A 224 -21.52 -6.15 -12.70
C ASP A 224 -21.44 -4.64 -12.93
N GLN A 225 -22.50 -3.90 -12.58
CA GLN A 225 -22.49 -2.43 -12.65
C GLN A 225 -21.37 -1.84 -11.77
N ARG A 226 -21.16 -2.38 -10.57
CA ARG A 226 -20.08 -1.89 -9.71
C ARG A 226 -18.70 -2.22 -10.29
N ILE A 227 -18.55 -3.38 -10.94
CA ILE A 227 -17.31 -3.75 -11.65
C ILE A 227 -17.06 -2.76 -12.80
N ASP A 228 -18.09 -2.40 -13.58
CA ASP A 228 -17.97 -1.38 -14.64
C ASP A 228 -17.47 -0.04 -14.09
N GLU A 229 -18.01 0.40 -12.93
CA GLU A 229 -17.58 1.63 -12.26
C GLU A 229 -16.11 1.53 -11.82
N ILE A 230 -15.69 0.42 -11.19
CA ILE A 230 -14.31 0.19 -10.77
C ILE A 230 -13.36 0.20 -11.97
N GLU A 231 -13.74 -0.44 -13.06
CA GLU A 231 -12.95 -0.48 -14.28
C GLU A 231 -12.75 0.92 -14.86
N GLN A 232 -13.81 1.72 -14.90
CA GLN A 232 -13.73 3.12 -15.34
C GLN A 232 -12.85 3.98 -14.41
N GLU A 233 -12.97 3.80 -13.09
CA GLU A 233 -12.10 4.48 -12.11
C GLU A 233 -10.62 4.14 -12.35
N VAL A 234 -10.32 2.87 -12.62
CA VAL A 234 -8.95 2.43 -12.91
C VAL A 234 -8.46 3.01 -14.25
N LYS A 235 -9.27 2.96 -15.31
CA LYS A 235 -8.94 3.54 -16.62
C LYS A 235 -8.60 5.04 -16.51
N LEU A 236 -9.44 5.81 -15.82
CA LEU A 236 -9.22 7.25 -15.61
C LEU A 236 -7.95 7.54 -14.79
N ASN A 237 -7.67 6.75 -13.76
CA ASN A 237 -6.46 6.91 -12.97
C ASN A 237 -5.19 6.60 -13.78
N MET A 238 -5.25 5.64 -14.69
CA MET A 238 -4.13 5.31 -15.57
C MET A 238 -3.91 6.38 -16.64
N GLU A 239 -4.96 6.84 -17.26
CA GLU A 239 -4.89 7.95 -18.24
C GLU A 239 -4.27 9.20 -17.61
N ALA A 240 -4.65 9.54 -16.36
CA ALA A 240 -4.05 10.66 -15.62
C ALA A 240 -2.55 10.49 -15.37
N GLN A 241 -2.04 9.25 -15.36
CA GLN A 241 -0.62 8.92 -15.23
C GLN A 241 0.08 8.71 -16.59
N GLY A 242 -0.63 8.93 -17.70
CA GLY A 242 -0.12 8.72 -19.05
C GLY A 242 0.06 7.24 -19.42
N MET A 243 -0.62 6.35 -18.71
CA MET A 243 -0.61 4.90 -18.97
C MET A 243 -1.88 4.48 -19.71
N ASP A 244 -1.70 3.53 -20.62
CA ASP A 244 -2.79 2.90 -21.35
C ASP A 244 -3.26 1.62 -20.62
N PHE A 245 -4.57 1.45 -20.49
CA PHE A 245 -5.16 0.32 -19.75
C PHE A 245 -4.84 -1.04 -20.39
N ASP A 246 -4.86 -1.15 -21.72
CA ASP A 246 -4.57 -2.40 -22.41
C ASP A 246 -3.10 -2.81 -22.23
N LYS A 247 -2.19 -1.82 -22.25
CA LYS A 247 -0.77 -2.07 -21.95
C LYS A 247 -0.57 -2.49 -20.50
N TYR A 248 -1.31 -1.91 -19.58
CA TYR A 248 -1.28 -2.32 -18.17
C TYR A 248 -1.71 -3.76 -18.00
N LEU A 249 -2.83 -4.17 -18.60
CA LEU A 249 -3.31 -5.55 -18.57
C LEU A 249 -2.29 -6.52 -19.20
N SER A 250 -1.73 -6.14 -20.35
CA SER A 250 -0.69 -6.92 -21.04
C SER A 250 0.55 -7.12 -20.18
N ASN A 251 1.01 -6.08 -19.48
CA ASN A 251 2.16 -6.15 -18.56
C ASN A 251 1.88 -7.04 -17.35
N MET A 252 0.62 -7.13 -16.91
CA MET A 252 0.20 -8.03 -15.85
C MET A 252 -0.08 -9.46 -16.34
N GLY A 253 -0.05 -9.70 -17.63
CA GLY A 253 -0.41 -10.98 -18.24
C GLY A 253 -1.87 -11.37 -18.00
N LYS A 254 -2.78 -10.38 -17.90
CA LYS A 254 -4.21 -10.59 -17.65
C LYS A 254 -5.07 -10.09 -18.80
N SER A 255 -6.17 -10.79 -19.05
CA SER A 255 -7.26 -10.28 -19.89
C SER A 255 -8.17 -9.34 -19.10
N GLU A 256 -8.97 -8.53 -19.80
CA GLU A 256 -10.01 -7.67 -19.20
C GLU A 256 -11.03 -8.50 -18.42
N GLU A 257 -11.36 -9.70 -18.90
CA GLU A 257 -12.28 -10.61 -18.20
C GLU A 257 -11.69 -11.13 -16.89
N GLU A 258 -10.40 -11.51 -16.86
CA GLU A 258 -9.70 -11.91 -15.63
C GLU A 258 -9.55 -10.75 -14.67
N PHE A 259 -9.35 -9.52 -15.16
CA PHE A 259 -9.37 -8.32 -14.36
C PHE A 259 -10.75 -8.15 -13.70
N ARG A 260 -11.84 -8.17 -14.46
CA ARG A 260 -13.22 -8.06 -13.96
C ARG A 260 -13.54 -9.13 -12.93
N GLN A 261 -13.17 -10.39 -13.20
CA GLN A 261 -13.35 -11.51 -12.26
C GLN A 261 -12.59 -11.29 -10.95
N SER A 262 -11.40 -10.70 -10.98
CA SER A 262 -10.62 -10.40 -9.78
C SER A 262 -11.30 -9.40 -8.84
N TYR A 263 -12.17 -8.52 -9.37
CA TYR A 263 -12.93 -7.53 -8.60
C TYR A 263 -14.30 -8.00 -8.14
N ASN A 264 -14.79 -9.17 -8.57
CA ASN A 264 -16.16 -9.64 -8.28
C ASN A 264 -16.47 -9.63 -6.77
N LYS A 265 -15.61 -10.22 -5.93
CA LYS A 265 -15.80 -10.24 -4.47
C LYS A 265 -15.78 -8.84 -3.86
N THR A 266 -14.90 -7.98 -4.33
CA THR A 266 -14.78 -6.60 -3.86
C THR A 266 -16.02 -5.80 -4.22
N ALA A 267 -16.49 -5.91 -5.46
CA ALA A 267 -17.70 -5.26 -5.94
C ALA A 267 -18.95 -5.74 -5.17
N GLU A 268 -19.11 -7.06 -4.98
CA GLU A 268 -20.19 -7.62 -4.18
C GLU A 268 -20.21 -7.07 -2.77
N GLN A 269 -19.03 -7.02 -2.11
CA GLN A 269 -18.91 -6.48 -0.76
C GLN A 269 -19.26 -4.99 -0.70
N GLN A 270 -18.80 -4.19 -1.67
CA GLN A 270 -19.13 -2.76 -1.75
C GLN A 270 -20.62 -2.50 -2.00
N VAL A 271 -21.25 -3.30 -2.87
CA VAL A 271 -22.70 -3.23 -3.11
C VAL A 271 -23.46 -3.59 -1.84
N ARG A 272 -23.08 -4.67 -1.16
CA ARG A 272 -23.66 -5.12 0.12
C ARG A 272 -23.57 -4.03 1.18
N GLU A 273 -22.39 -3.46 1.37
CA GLU A 273 -22.15 -2.35 2.29
C GLU A 273 -23.05 -1.14 1.96
N GLY A 274 -23.08 -0.75 0.70
CA GLY A 274 -23.91 0.37 0.23
C GLY A 274 -25.39 0.17 0.50
N LEU A 275 -25.91 -1.05 0.30
CA LEU A 275 -27.29 -1.41 0.54
C LEU A 275 -27.63 -1.42 2.03
N VAL A 276 -26.77 -2.00 2.87
CA VAL A 276 -26.97 -2.06 4.33
C VAL A 276 -26.94 -0.64 4.92
N LEU A 277 -25.99 0.20 4.53
CA LEU A 277 -25.93 1.58 4.99
C LEU A 277 -27.12 2.42 4.53
N ALA A 278 -27.61 2.21 3.30
CA ALA A 278 -28.81 2.87 2.82
C ALA A 278 -30.05 2.47 3.62
N GLU A 279 -30.19 1.19 3.97
CA GLU A 279 -31.32 0.73 4.78
C GLU A 279 -31.23 1.22 6.23
N ILE A 280 -30.03 1.29 6.81
CA ILE A 280 -29.83 1.92 8.14
C ILE A 280 -30.25 3.40 8.09
N ALA A 281 -29.85 4.14 7.05
CA ALA A 281 -30.27 5.53 6.88
C ALA A 281 -31.79 5.66 6.81
N ASN A 282 -32.46 4.74 6.13
CA ASN A 282 -33.92 4.69 5.98
C ASN A 282 -34.62 4.40 7.31
N VAL A 283 -34.17 3.35 8.05
CA VAL A 283 -34.75 2.97 9.34
C VAL A 283 -34.55 4.03 10.40
N GLU A 284 -33.36 4.66 10.45
CA GLU A 284 -33.05 5.74 11.38
C GLU A 284 -33.56 7.11 10.92
N LYS A 285 -34.22 7.17 9.75
CA LYS A 285 -34.77 8.41 9.15
C LYS A 285 -33.75 9.53 9.06
N LEU A 286 -32.55 9.17 8.60
CA LEU A 286 -31.48 10.14 8.41
C LEU A 286 -31.76 11.00 7.19
N GLU A 287 -31.55 12.29 7.31
CA GLU A 287 -31.76 13.26 6.21
C GLU A 287 -30.41 13.93 5.87
N ALA A 288 -30.16 14.14 4.58
CA ALA A 288 -29.05 14.93 4.10
C ALA A 288 -29.50 16.42 4.00
N THR A 289 -28.88 17.26 4.79
CA THR A 289 -29.12 18.71 4.75
C THR A 289 -28.34 19.36 3.60
N ASN A 290 -28.73 20.58 3.19
CA ASN A 290 -27.97 21.35 2.20
C ASN A 290 -26.50 21.59 2.65
N GLN A 291 -26.26 21.67 3.96
CA GLN A 291 -24.90 21.81 4.49
C GLN A 291 -24.09 20.52 4.26
N ASP A 292 -24.69 19.35 4.50
CA ASP A 292 -24.04 18.06 4.27
C ASP A 292 -23.68 17.88 2.78
N LEU A 293 -24.63 18.23 1.89
CA LEU A 293 -24.41 18.16 0.44
C LEU A 293 -23.29 19.12 -0.01
N ASN A 294 -23.26 20.34 0.51
CA ASN A 294 -22.18 21.28 0.23
C ASN A 294 -20.83 20.76 0.72
N MET A 295 -20.76 20.22 1.94
CA MET A 295 -19.51 19.64 2.47
C MET A 295 -19.02 18.50 1.59
N GLU A 296 -19.91 17.66 1.08
CA GLU A 296 -19.56 16.57 0.17
C GLU A 296 -19.01 17.10 -1.17
N VAL A 297 -19.63 18.11 -1.75
CA VAL A 297 -19.13 18.78 -2.95
C VAL A 297 -17.74 19.37 -2.74
N TYR A 298 -17.49 20.03 -1.62
CA TYR A 298 -16.15 20.54 -1.27
C TYR A 298 -15.12 19.42 -1.06
N SER A 299 -15.55 18.28 -0.52
CA SER A 299 -14.69 17.11 -0.36
C SER A 299 -14.29 16.54 -1.72
N MET A 300 -15.26 16.36 -2.63
CA MET A 300 -15.02 15.90 -4.01
C MET A 300 -14.11 16.88 -4.77
N ALA A 301 -14.38 18.18 -4.67
CA ALA A 301 -13.58 19.21 -5.33
C ALA A 301 -12.09 19.14 -4.88
N ARG A 302 -11.83 18.94 -3.60
CA ARG A 302 -10.46 18.74 -3.07
C ARG A 302 -9.82 17.46 -3.57
N GLN A 303 -10.58 16.37 -3.60
CA GLN A 303 -10.07 15.06 -4.04
C GLN A 303 -9.61 15.09 -5.50
N PHE A 304 -10.37 15.79 -6.36
CA PHE A 304 -10.08 15.89 -7.79
C PHE A 304 -9.30 17.15 -8.18
N ASN A 305 -8.83 17.94 -7.20
CA ASN A 305 -8.16 19.22 -7.41
C ASN A 305 -8.94 20.16 -8.36
N ALA A 306 -10.28 20.19 -8.18
CA ALA A 306 -11.22 20.94 -9.00
C ALA A 306 -11.87 22.08 -8.21
N GLU A 307 -12.50 23.03 -8.90
CA GLU A 307 -13.30 24.05 -8.24
C GLU A 307 -14.68 23.49 -7.86
N PRO A 308 -15.23 23.80 -6.66
CA PRO A 308 -16.56 23.31 -6.24
C PRO A 308 -17.68 23.61 -7.25
N LYS A 309 -17.62 24.74 -7.94
CA LYS A 309 -18.59 25.12 -8.98
C LYS A 309 -18.61 24.16 -10.18
N ASP A 310 -17.44 23.61 -10.54
CA ASP A 310 -17.31 22.68 -11.67
C ASP A 310 -17.90 21.32 -11.28
N VAL A 311 -17.65 20.88 -10.05
CA VAL A 311 -18.25 19.66 -9.48
C VAL A 311 -19.79 19.78 -9.46
N ILE A 312 -20.34 20.93 -9.00
CA ILE A 312 -21.79 21.19 -9.02
C ILE A 312 -22.34 21.15 -10.44
N LYS A 313 -21.61 21.72 -11.40
CA LYS A 313 -22.03 21.71 -12.80
C LYS A 313 -22.11 20.28 -13.34
N ILE A 314 -21.09 19.46 -13.12
CA ILE A 314 -21.09 18.04 -13.54
C ILE A 314 -22.26 17.28 -12.91
N ILE A 315 -22.48 17.43 -11.59
CA ILE A 315 -23.57 16.76 -10.88
C ILE A 315 -24.93 17.15 -11.48
N ARG A 316 -25.09 18.41 -11.88
CA ARG A 316 -26.33 18.90 -12.49
C ARG A 316 -26.52 18.42 -13.93
N ASP A 317 -25.48 18.57 -14.75
CA ASP A 317 -25.50 18.27 -16.20
C ASP A 317 -25.71 16.76 -16.43
N GLU A 318 -25.15 15.92 -15.53
CA GLU A 318 -25.30 14.46 -15.59
C GLU A 318 -26.46 13.92 -14.73
N ASN A 319 -27.29 14.81 -14.18
CA ASN A 319 -28.43 14.45 -13.32
C ASN A 319 -28.08 13.55 -12.13
N ARG A 320 -26.88 13.75 -11.53
CA ARG A 320 -26.35 12.93 -10.43
C ARG A 320 -26.70 13.42 -9.02
N ALA A 321 -27.65 14.36 -8.88
CA ALA A 321 -28.04 14.90 -7.57
C ALA A 321 -28.54 13.81 -6.60
N GLY A 322 -29.27 12.82 -7.11
CA GLY A 322 -29.74 11.67 -6.32
C GLY A 322 -28.58 10.79 -5.82
N MET A 323 -27.52 10.61 -6.63
CA MET A 323 -26.33 9.85 -6.23
C MET A 323 -25.57 10.58 -5.11
N LEU A 324 -25.41 11.90 -5.24
CA LEU A 324 -24.80 12.73 -4.20
C LEU A 324 -25.61 12.63 -2.89
N TYR A 325 -26.92 12.77 -2.95
CA TYR A 325 -27.80 12.65 -1.77
C TYR A 325 -27.64 11.27 -1.09
N ASN A 326 -27.68 10.20 -1.85
CA ASN A 326 -27.51 8.84 -1.33
C ASN A 326 -26.10 8.58 -0.77
N SER A 327 -25.05 9.18 -1.37
CA SER A 327 -23.68 9.11 -0.83
C SER A 327 -23.61 9.74 0.54
N VAL A 328 -24.19 10.94 0.70
CA VAL A 328 -24.25 11.63 2.00
C VAL A 328 -25.05 10.83 3.02
N LEU A 329 -26.19 10.24 2.64
CA LEU A 329 -26.96 9.39 3.56
C LEU A 329 -26.17 8.17 4.04
N ARG A 330 -25.45 7.48 3.15
CA ARG A 330 -24.58 6.35 3.54
C ARG A 330 -23.48 6.79 4.50
N LYS A 331 -22.84 7.94 4.26
CA LYS A 331 -21.85 8.51 5.20
C LYS A 331 -22.46 8.82 6.57
N LYS A 332 -23.68 9.34 6.60
CA LYS A 332 -24.41 9.60 7.86
C LYS A 332 -24.78 8.30 8.59
N ALA A 333 -25.17 7.25 7.85
CA ALA A 333 -25.43 5.95 8.44
C ALA A 333 -24.16 5.31 9.04
N ALA A 334 -23.03 5.42 8.35
CA ALA A 334 -21.74 5.00 8.88
C ALA A 334 -21.39 5.79 10.16
N ALA A 335 -21.53 7.11 10.14
CA ALA A 335 -21.31 7.95 11.32
C ALA A 335 -22.25 7.59 12.48
N PHE A 336 -23.49 7.22 12.20
CA PHE A 336 -24.43 6.73 13.20
C PHE A 336 -23.96 5.42 13.85
N ILE A 337 -23.46 4.45 13.07
CA ILE A 337 -22.87 3.21 13.60
C ILE A 337 -21.69 3.54 14.52
N TYR A 338 -20.78 4.44 14.11
CA TYR A 338 -19.62 4.85 14.91
C TYR A 338 -20.03 5.52 16.22
N GLY A 339 -21.04 6.38 16.18
CA GLY A 339 -21.56 7.07 17.36
C GLY A 339 -22.26 6.15 18.35
N ALA A 340 -22.84 5.04 17.86
CA ALA A 340 -23.51 4.03 18.69
C ALA A 340 -22.56 2.90 19.15
N ALA A 341 -21.31 2.88 18.69
CA ALA A 341 -20.37 1.82 18.97
C ALA A 341 -19.76 1.91 20.37
N VAL A 342 -19.43 0.78 20.95
CA VAL A 342 -18.67 0.66 22.20
C VAL A 342 -17.18 0.53 21.85
N LYS A 343 -16.37 1.50 22.28
CA LYS A 343 -14.92 1.45 22.10
C LYS A 343 -14.31 0.45 23.08
N GLU A 344 -13.82 -0.66 22.57
CA GLU A 344 -12.94 -1.54 23.32
C GLU A 344 -11.54 -0.93 23.32
N GLU A 345 -11.15 -0.27 24.40
CA GLU A 345 -9.76 0.17 24.56
C GLU A 345 -8.86 -1.08 24.55
N SER A 346 -7.91 -1.11 23.62
CA SER A 346 -6.87 -2.15 23.65
C SER A 346 -6.13 -2.01 24.97
N LYS A 347 -6.38 -2.92 25.91
CA LYS A 347 -5.48 -3.08 27.06
C LYS A 347 -4.09 -3.30 26.47
N LYS A 348 -3.17 -2.37 26.73
CA LYS A 348 -1.75 -2.57 26.42
C LYS A 348 -1.40 -3.96 26.90
N GLU A 349 -0.80 -4.76 26.05
CA GLU A 349 -0.24 -6.04 26.48
C GLU A 349 0.78 -5.76 27.60
N GLU A 350 0.35 -5.87 28.83
CA GLU A 350 1.24 -5.92 30.02
C GLU A 350 2.18 -7.13 29.99
N THR A 351 2.08 -7.96 28.96
CA THR A 351 2.95 -9.12 28.75
C THR A 351 4.38 -8.77 28.39
N ALA A 352 4.66 -7.61 27.76
CA ALA A 352 6.03 -7.19 27.48
C ALA A 352 6.79 -6.73 28.73
N LYS A 353 6.11 -6.11 29.70
CA LYS A 353 6.76 -5.69 30.96
C LYS A 353 7.00 -6.84 31.94
N LYS A 354 6.18 -7.89 31.94
CA LYS A 354 6.45 -9.08 32.78
C LYS A 354 7.59 -9.93 32.25
N THR A 355 7.84 -9.94 30.93
CA THR A 355 8.98 -10.68 30.36
C THR A 355 10.31 -9.92 30.52
N GLU A 356 10.29 -8.58 30.49
CA GLU A 356 11.49 -7.80 30.79
C GLU A 356 11.83 -7.75 32.27
N SER A 357 10.84 -7.74 33.18
CA SER A 357 11.11 -7.81 34.61
C SER A 357 11.63 -9.19 35.03
N SER A 358 11.09 -10.27 34.42
CA SER A 358 11.61 -11.63 34.67
C SER A 358 12.95 -11.92 33.96
N ALA A 359 13.30 -11.18 32.90
CA ALA A 359 14.62 -11.27 32.26
C ALA A 359 15.68 -10.42 32.96
N LYS A 360 15.29 -9.33 33.64
CA LYS A 360 16.22 -8.56 34.49
C LYS A 360 16.51 -9.23 35.82
N GLU A 361 15.54 -9.95 36.40
CA GLU A 361 15.80 -10.73 37.63
C GLU A 361 16.74 -11.95 37.42
N LYS A 362 16.94 -12.42 36.19
CA LYS A 362 17.81 -13.54 35.87
C LYS A 362 19.25 -13.17 35.50
N LYS A 363 19.62 -11.87 35.51
CA LYS A 363 20.99 -11.41 35.17
C LYS A 363 21.67 -10.58 36.25
N GLU A 364 21.08 -10.42 37.42
CA GLU A 364 21.87 -9.92 38.57
C GLU A 364 22.72 -11.06 39.08
N SER A 365 24.03 -10.87 38.99
CA SER A 365 25.00 -11.82 39.52
C SER A 365 24.81 -11.91 41.06
N PRO A 366 25.05 -13.06 41.70
CA PRO A 366 24.85 -13.23 43.14
C PRO A 366 25.68 -12.27 44.01
N LEU A 367 26.54 -11.49 43.39
CA LEU A 367 27.44 -10.49 44.02
C LEU A 367 26.87 -9.07 44.10
N ALA A 368 25.87 -8.71 43.26
CA ALA A 368 25.35 -7.33 43.17
C ALA A 368 24.47 -6.91 44.36
N ALA A 369 23.95 -7.86 45.14
CA ALA A 369 23.10 -7.63 46.31
C ALA A 369 23.81 -7.68 47.64
N LYS A 370 25.15 -7.88 47.68
CA LYS A 370 25.92 -8.03 48.93
C LYS A 370 26.57 -6.72 49.35
N THR A 371 26.49 -6.44 50.64
CA THR A 371 27.22 -5.31 51.23
C THR A 371 28.72 -5.54 51.17
N VAL A 372 29.54 -4.48 51.28
CA VAL A 372 31.02 -4.56 51.24
C VAL A 372 31.56 -5.52 52.30
N LYS A 373 30.86 -5.66 53.43
CA LYS A 373 31.24 -6.58 54.52
C LYS A 373 30.94 -8.04 54.14
N GLU A 374 29.84 -8.31 53.47
CA GLU A 374 29.46 -9.65 52.98
C GLU A 374 30.31 -10.08 51.78
N LEU A 375 30.73 -9.14 50.95
CA LEU A 375 31.64 -9.40 49.82
C LEU A 375 33.05 -9.78 50.30
N LYS A 376 33.56 -9.17 51.39
CA LYS A 376 34.82 -9.57 52.00
C LYS A 376 34.75 -10.97 52.62
N ALA A 377 33.69 -11.26 53.36
CA ALA A 377 33.49 -12.61 53.93
C ALA A 377 33.33 -13.68 52.84
N TYR A 378 32.65 -13.36 51.72
CA TYR A 378 32.52 -14.26 50.58
C TYR A 378 33.83 -14.49 49.83
N ALA A 379 34.69 -13.49 49.73
CA ALA A 379 36.02 -13.62 49.12
C ALA A 379 36.98 -14.49 50.01
N GLU A 380 36.93 -14.29 51.33
CA GLU A 380 37.67 -15.12 52.29
C GLU A 380 37.23 -16.58 52.29
N GLU A 381 35.88 -16.84 52.16
CA GLU A 381 35.32 -18.21 52.06
C GLU A 381 35.72 -18.94 50.77
N LYS A 382 35.89 -18.19 49.68
CA LYS A 382 36.26 -18.75 48.37
C LYS A 382 37.75 -18.71 48.05
N GLY A 383 38.59 -18.14 48.95
CA GLY A 383 40.04 -18.12 48.80
C GLY A 383 40.53 -17.17 47.69
N ILE A 384 39.77 -16.05 47.42
CA ILE A 384 40.09 -15.03 46.44
C ILE A 384 40.55 -13.77 47.16
#